data_40ba42c026ee485d284639a51504c7f5
#
_entry.id   40ba42c026ee485d284639a51504c7f5
#
_cell.length_a   1.000
_cell.length_b   1.000
_cell.length_c   1.000
_cell.angle_alpha   90.00
_cell.angle_beta   90.00
_cell.angle_gamma   90.00
#
_symmetry.space_group_name_H-M   'P 1'
#
loop_
_entity.id
_entity.type
_entity.pdbx_description
1 polymer ?
#
loop_
_entity_poly.entity_id
_entity_poly.type
_entity_poly.pdbx_seq_one_letter_code
_entity_poly.pdbx_strand_id
1 'polypeptide(L)'
;MIKSLTLLLTILFSTGLSAQEINKKYHHHEFGGSLSVGSNPADNTVRDIRSQYCDRYHLTNQGECFDILGEGFAMLNFEYHYRFNQTFALGFIFGWGTSSESYVGDDNELGNNLIQWGYGVEKSRIFYVAPSFRCSWCHLNKISLYSRIALGAMRQHMIFNYGEVILDLGKPSQWEDNYLPELSYDKVKWKPTYHVTFVGFDFGTEPVNLYMELGYGCQDVFAVGIRYAL
;
A
#
# COMPACT_ATOMS: atom_id res chain seq x y z
N MET A 1 -18.15 16.25 -10.21
CA MET A 1 -16.93 15.42 -10.27
C MET A 1 -16.62 14.88 -11.67
N ILE A 2 -17.53 14.24 -12.39
CA ILE A 2 -17.27 13.64 -13.72
C ILE A 2 -16.79 14.68 -14.76
N LYS A 3 -17.40 15.88 -14.81
CA LYS A 3 -17.02 16.97 -15.74
C LYS A 3 -15.60 17.49 -15.53
N SER A 4 -15.11 17.50 -14.27
CA SER A 4 -13.74 17.94 -13.97
C SER A 4 -12.70 16.89 -14.38
N LEU A 5 -13.03 15.61 -14.27
CA LEU A 5 -12.16 14.51 -14.68
C LEU A 5 -12.01 14.47 -16.21
N THR A 6 -13.11 14.72 -16.93
CA THR A 6 -13.09 14.77 -18.41
C THR A 6 -12.25 15.94 -18.91
N LEU A 7 -12.35 17.10 -18.26
CA LEU A 7 -11.54 18.28 -18.60
C LEU A 7 -10.04 18.03 -18.36
N LEU A 8 -9.69 17.39 -17.24
CA LEU A 8 -8.30 17.04 -16.93
C LEU A 8 -7.72 16.03 -17.94
N LEU A 9 -8.49 15.00 -18.30
CA LEU A 9 -8.12 14.05 -19.35
C LEU A 9 -7.95 14.73 -20.71
N THR A 10 -8.83 15.65 -21.09
CA THR A 10 -8.73 16.36 -22.36
C THR A 10 -7.50 17.26 -22.43
N ILE A 11 -7.15 17.95 -21.32
CA ILE A 11 -5.94 18.77 -21.23
C ILE A 11 -4.69 17.87 -21.33
N LEU A 12 -4.66 16.74 -20.61
CA LEU A 12 -3.55 15.78 -20.67
C LEU A 12 -3.35 15.19 -22.08
N PHE A 13 -4.44 14.90 -22.79
CA PHE A 13 -4.36 14.40 -24.16
C PHE A 13 -3.97 15.49 -25.19
N SER A 14 -4.44 16.73 -25.03
CA SER A 14 -4.10 17.82 -25.95
C SER A 14 -2.65 18.28 -25.85
N THR A 15 -2.07 18.25 -24.65
CA THR A 15 -0.65 18.61 -24.46
C THR A 15 0.30 17.50 -24.91
N GLY A 16 -0.11 16.23 -24.84
CA GLY A 16 0.68 15.08 -25.32
C GLY A 16 0.86 15.03 -26.85
N LEU A 17 -0.03 15.67 -27.60
CA LEU A 17 0.07 15.72 -29.07
C LEU A 17 1.03 16.79 -29.59
N SER A 18 1.49 17.71 -28.74
CA SER A 18 2.43 18.78 -29.11
C SER A 18 3.89 18.47 -28.76
N ALA A 19 4.20 17.24 -28.31
CA ALA A 19 5.58 16.85 -28.06
C ALA A 19 6.35 16.81 -29.38
N GLN A 20 7.14 17.85 -29.63
CA GLN A 20 8.05 17.93 -30.78
C GLN A 20 8.89 16.64 -30.85
N GLU A 21 8.92 16.01 -32.01
CA GLU A 21 9.85 14.96 -32.36
C GLU A 21 11.29 15.45 -32.20
N ILE A 22 11.81 15.36 -31.01
CA ILE A 22 13.25 15.38 -30.83
C ILE A 22 13.71 14.02 -31.31
N ASN A 23 14.41 13.99 -32.43
CA ASN A 23 14.91 12.82 -33.14
C ASN A 23 16.02 12.12 -32.28
N LYS A 24 15.68 11.74 -31.08
CA LYS A 24 16.54 11.05 -30.11
C LYS A 24 16.26 9.56 -30.23
N LYS A 25 17.29 8.79 -30.48
CA LYS A 25 17.24 7.33 -30.39
C LYS A 25 16.76 7.00 -28.99
N TYR A 26 15.57 6.45 -28.84
CA TYR A 26 15.03 6.01 -27.56
C TYR A 26 15.18 4.50 -27.41
N HIS A 27 15.37 4.09 -26.20
CA HIS A 27 15.43 2.67 -25.86
C HIS A 27 14.00 2.14 -25.71
N HIS A 28 13.76 0.95 -26.26
CA HIS A 28 12.42 0.35 -26.27
C HIS A 28 12.10 -0.40 -24.95
N HIS A 29 13.11 -0.93 -24.29
CA HIS A 29 12.93 -1.75 -23.09
C HIS A 29 13.40 -1.00 -21.87
N GLU A 30 12.57 -0.94 -20.86
CA GLU A 30 12.88 -0.33 -19.58
C GLU A 30 12.62 -1.31 -18.46
N PHE A 31 13.56 -1.39 -17.52
CA PHE A 31 13.48 -2.17 -16.30
C PHE A 31 13.65 -1.22 -15.12
N GLY A 32 12.80 -1.35 -14.12
CA GLY A 32 12.89 -0.49 -12.94
C GLY A 32 12.71 -1.25 -11.64
N GLY A 33 13.20 -0.63 -10.58
CA GLY A 33 12.95 -1.06 -9.21
C GLY A 33 12.72 0.14 -8.32
N SER A 34 11.75 0.05 -7.41
CA SER A 34 11.44 1.12 -6.47
C SER A 34 11.08 0.60 -5.09
N LEU A 35 11.28 1.46 -4.12
CA LEU A 35 10.72 1.35 -2.79
C LEU A 35 9.56 2.33 -2.68
N SER A 36 8.46 1.87 -2.11
CA SER A 36 7.31 2.72 -1.84
C SER A 36 6.89 2.61 -0.38
N VAL A 37 6.32 3.69 0.10
CA VAL A 37 5.80 3.83 1.46
C VAL A 37 4.42 4.49 1.40
N GLY A 38 3.53 4.08 2.28
CA GLY A 38 2.19 4.65 2.35
C GLY A 38 1.31 3.96 3.36
N SER A 39 0.02 4.25 3.29
CA SER A 39 -0.98 3.62 4.12
C SER A 39 -1.37 2.27 3.52
N ASN A 40 -1.33 1.22 4.32
CA ASN A 40 -1.91 -0.07 3.94
C ASN A 40 -3.35 0.16 3.45
N PRO A 41 -3.74 -0.31 2.25
CA PRO A 41 -5.14 -0.26 1.84
C PRO A 41 -5.95 -1.13 2.80
N ALA A 42 -6.44 -0.50 3.87
CA ALA A 42 -7.07 -1.09 5.03
C ALA A 42 -8.09 -2.16 4.63
N ASP A 43 -7.88 -3.36 5.12
CA ASP A 43 -8.90 -4.39 5.05
C ASP A 43 -9.90 -4.15 6.21
N ASN A 44 -11.18 -4.21 5.92
CA ASN A 44 -12.25 -4.13 6.93
C ASN A 44 -12.21 -5.27 7.97
N THR A 45 -11.25 -6.19 7.83
CA THR A 45 -11.12 -7.38 8.68
C THR A 45 -10.85 -7.01 10.14
N VAL A 46 -10.06 -5.96 10.38
CA VAL A 46 -9.80 -5.44 11.74
C VAL A 46 -11.08 -4.90 12.37
N ARG A 47 -11.92 -4.24 11.58
CA ARG A 47 -13.21 -3.74 12.05
C ARG A 47 -14.13 -4.85 12.51
N ASP A 48 -14.09 -6.00 11.82
CA ASP A 48 -14.89 -7.18 12.19
C ASP A 48 -14.39 -7.81 13.49
N ILE A 49 -13.07 -7.86 13.71
CA ILE A 49 -12.47 -8.39 14.94
C ILE A 49 -12.77 -7.46 16.11
N ARG A 50 -12.63 -6.16 15.91
CA ARG A 50 -12.97 -5.14 16.89
C ARG A 50 -14.42 -5.29 17.35
N SER A 51 -15.36 -5.46 16.43
CA SER A 51 -16.76 -5.70 16.75
C SER A 51 -16.95 -6.96 17.59
N GLN A 52 -16.31 -8.07 17.21
CA GLN A 52 -16.42 -9.33 17.94
C GLN A 52 -15.83 -9.25 19.36
N TYR A 53 -14.75 -8.48 19.53
CA TYR A 53 -14.17 -8.26 20.87
C TYR A 53 -15.08 -7.41 21.73
N CYS A 54 -15.59 -6.29 21.23
CA CYS A 54 -16.51 -5.43 21.96
C CYS A 54 -17.81 -6.14 22.33
N ASP A 55 -18.35 -6.97 21.43
CA ASP A 55 -19.55 -7.78 21.68
C ASP A 55 -19.31 -8.82 22.79
N ARG A 56 -18.13 -9.45 22.81
CA ARG A 56 -17.76 -10.44 23.82
C ARG A 56 -17.71 -9.90 25.23
N TYR A 57 -17.17 -8.68 25.38
CA TYR A 57 -16.98 -8.04 26.69
C TYR A 57 -18.08 -7.03 27.04
N HIS A 58 -19.17 -6.99 26.22
CA HIS A 58 -20.31 -6.08 26.43
C HIS A 58 -19.92 -4.59 26.51
N LEU A 59 -18.85 -4.20 25.80
CA LEU A 59 -18.41 -2.82 25.77
C LEU A 59 -19.34 -1.98 24.90
N THR A 60 -19.90 -0.94 25.48
CA THR A 60 -20.96 -0.12 24.85
C THR A 60 -20.43 0.83 23.77
N ASN A 61 -19.14 1.21 23.84
CA ASN A 61 -18.50 2.14 22.90
C ASN A 61 -17.55 1.42 21.96
N GLN A 62 -18.07 0.85 20.87
CA GLN A 62 -17.26 0.17 19.85
C GLN A 62 -16.16 1.05 19.22
N GLY A 63 -16.23 2.37 19.40
CA GLY A 63 -15.24 3.32 18.91
C GLY A 63 -13.90 3.31 19.68
N GLU A 64 -13.94 2.90 20.94
CA GLU A 64 -12.82 3.05 21.90
C GLU A 64 -12.18 1.72 22.31
N CYS A 65 -12.66 0.57 21.77
CA CYS A 65 -12.21 -0.76 22.20
C CYS A 65 -10.77 -1.11 21.84
N PHE A 66 -10.20 -0.46 20.83
CA PHE A 66 -8.83 -0.71 20.38
C PHE A 66 -8.16 0.56 19.88
N ASP A 67 -6.95 0.79 20.32
CA ASP A 67 -6.04 1.78 19.76
C ASP A 67 -5.03 1.13 18.81
N ILE A 68 -4.77 1.77 17.67
CA ILE A 68 -3.73 1.36 16.74
C ILE A 68 -2.43 1.96 17.23
N LEU A 69 -1.50 1.11 17.69
CA LEU A 69 -0.20 1.55 18.23
C LEU A 69 0.85 1.84 17.16
N GLY A 70 0.63 1.39 15.93
CA GLY A 70 1.55 1.65 14.83
C GLY A 70 1.19 0.94 13.55
N GLU A 71 1.41 1.64 12.47
CA GLU A 71 1.29 1.12 11.12
C GLU A 71 2.65 1.23 10.44
N GLY A 72 3.12 0.14 9.89
CA GLY A 72 4.32 0.11 9.07
C GLY A 72 4.04 -0.61 7.77
N PHE A 73 4.15 0.11 6.65
CA PHE A 73 4.01 -0.48 5.32
C PHE A 73 5.21 -0.10 4.46
N ALA A 74 5.85 -1.12 3.89
CA ALA A 74 6.92 -0.93 2.92
C ALA A 74 6.77 -1.94 1.79
N MET A 75 6.96 -1.48 0.57
CA MET A 75 6.82 -2.31 -0.62
C MET A 75 8.02 -2.14 -1.55
N LEU A 76 8.53 -3.26 -2.03
CA LEU A 76 9.52 -3.34 -3.08
C LEU A 76 8.79 -3.61 -4.40
N ASN A 77 9.01 -2.78 -5.40
CA ASN A 77 8.39 -2.90 -6.70
C ASN A 77 9.45 -3.13 -7.76
N PHE A 78 9.10 -3.97 -8.73
CA PHE A 78 9.84 -4.19 -9.97
C PHE A 78 8.91 -3.88 -11.12
N GLU A 79 9.44 -3.22 -12.14
CA GLU A 79 8.68 -2.86 -13.33
C GLU A 79 9.43 -3.20 -14.61
N TYR A 80 8.66 -3.54 -15.61
CA TYR A 80 9.13 -3.67 -16.98
C TYR A 80 8.16 -2.90 -17.88
N HIS A 81 8.69 -2.07 -18.78
CA HIS A 81 7.93 -1.35 -19.78
C HIS A 81 8.56 -1.48 -21.16
N TYR A 82 7.71 -1.69 -22.16
CA TYR A 82 8.05 -1.52 -23.55
C TYR A 82 7.56 -0.17 -24.05
N ARG A 83 8.46 0.67 -24.51
CA ARG A 83 8.15 1.99 -25.07
C ARG A 83 7.84 1.86 -26.56
N PHE A 84 6.63 2.20 -26.95
CA PHE A 84 6.25 2.27 -28.37
C PHE A 84 6.85 3.52 -29.04
N ASN A 85 6.89 4.60 -28.28
CA ASN A 85 7.44 5.89 -28.67
C ASN A 85 7.87 6.67 -27.41
N GLN A 86 8.22 7.93 -27.56
CA GLN A 86 8.64 8.76 -26.43
C GLN A 86 7.52 9.03 -25.42
N THR A 87 6.25 8.95 -25.87
CA THR A 87 5.08 9.30 -25.07
C THR A 87 4.46 8.08 -24.37
N PHE A 88 4.39 6.93 -25.04
CA PHE A 88 3.60 5.80 -24.58
C PHE A 88 4.46 4.56 -24.31
N ALA A 89 4.21 3.95 -23.17
CA ALA A 89 4.78 2.67 -22.80
C ALA A 89 3.72 1.75 -22.18
N LEU A 90 3.85 0.46 -22.44
CA LEU A 90 3.03 -0.61 -21.85
C LEU A 90 3.95 -1.59 -21.13
N GLY A 91 3.52 -2.10 -19.99
CA GLY A 91 4.36 -3.02 -19.25
C GLY A 91 3.64 -3.68 -18.09
N PHE A 92 4.43 -4.13 -17.13
CA PHE A 92 3.96 -4.80 -15.94
C PHE A 92 4.69 -4.26 -14.72
N ILE A 93 3.98 -4.26 -13.59
CA ILE A 93 4.53 -3.95 -12.29
C ILE A 93 4.32 -5.17 -11.41
N PHE A 94 5.35 -5.53 -10.67
CA PHE A 94 5.33 -6.56 -9.64
C PHE A 94 5.67 -5.91 -8.32
N GLY A 95 4.90 -6.15 -7.29
CA GLY A 95 5.20 -5.65 -5.96
C GLY A 95 5.17 -6.75 -4.91
N TRP A 96 6.07 -6.61 -3.95
CA TRP A 96 6.11 -7.43 -2.76
C TRP A 96 6.33 -6.56 -1.54
N GLY A 97 5.50 -6.76 -0.52
CA GLY A 97 5.57 -5.94 0.67
C GLY A 97 5.05 -6.64 1.91
N THR A 98 5.30 -5.99 3.04
CA THR A 98 4.80 -6.43 4.34
C THR A 98 4.24 -5.23 5.08
N SER A 99 3.17 -5.44 5.83
CA SER A 99 2.67 -4.50 6.82
C SER A 99 2.56 -5.18 8.17
N SER A 100 2.65 -4.40 9.23
CA SER A 100 2.43 -4.86 10.59
C SER A 100 1.67 -3.77 11.33
N GLU A 101 0.55 -4.15 11.92
CA GLU A 101 -0.29 -3.28 12.73
C GLU A 101 -0.44 -3.90 14.10
N SER A 102 -0.34 -3.09 15.14
CA SER A 102 -0.48 -3.52 16.52
C SER A 102 -1.68 -2.82 17.15
N TYR A 103 -2.47 -3.57 17.87
CA TYR A 103 -3.69 -3.13 18.52
C TYR A 103 -3.62 -3.39 20.01
N VAL A 104 -4.15 -2.48 20.81
CA VAL A 104 -4.35 -2.66 22.26
C VAL A 104 -5.81 -2.38 22.55
N GLY A 105 -6.46 -3.31 23.25
CA GLY A 105 -7.81 -3.14 23.75
C GLY A 105 -7.80 -2.38 25.06
N ASP A 106 -8.93 -1.73 25.36
CA ASP A 106 -9.13 -1.02 26.63
C ASP A 106 -9.06 -1.96 27.84
N ASP A 107 -8.63 -1.40 28.96
CA ASP A 107 -8.59 -2.08 30.24
C ASP A 107 -10.01 -2.42 30.71
N ASN A 108 -10.22 -3.66 31.08
CA ASN A 108 -11.43 -4.11 31.73
C ASN A 108 -11.12 -4.48 33.20
N GLU A 109 -11.74 -3.79 34.13
CA GLU A 109 -11.75 -4.19 35.52
C GLU A 109 -12.69 -5.39 35.73
N LEU A 110 -12.11 -6.57 35.92
CA LEU A 110 -12.87 -7.81 36.18
C LEU A 110 -13.38 -7.93 37.61
N GLY A 111 -13.19 -6.89 38.45
CA GLY A 111 -13.42 -6.94 39.89
C GLY A 111 -12.27 -7.67 40.60
N ASN A 112 -12.28 -7.61 41.94
CA ASN A 112 -11.26 -8.27 42.78
C ASN A 112 -9.80 -7.91 42.46
N ASN A 113 -9.53 -6.67 42.01
CA ASN A 113 -8.18 -6.19 41.63
C ASN A 113 -7.58 -6.89 40.39
N LEU A 114 -8.39 -7.45 39.48
CA LEU A 114 -7.95 -7.99 38.23
C LEU A 114 -8.18 -6.99 37.11
N ILE A 115 -7.14 -6.70 36.34
CA ILE A 115 -7.22 -5.91 35.10
C ILE A 115 -6.89 -6.81 33.91
N GLN A 116 -7.68 -6.70 32.85
CA GLN A 116 -7.49 -7.47 31.64
C GLN A 116 -7.28 -6.51 30.46
N TRP A 117 -6.24 -6.75 29.67
CA TRP A 117 -5.98 -6.07 28.41
C TRP A 117 -6.03 -7.03 27.23
N GLY A 118 -6.67 -6.60 26.17
CA GLY A 118 -6.54 -7.29 24.89
C GLY A 118 -5.38 -6.70 24.09
N TYR A 119 -4.63 -7.54 23.40
CA TYR A 119 -3.67 -7.10 22.41
C TYR A 119 -3.76 -7.94 21.15
N GLY A 120 -3.45 -7.32 20.02
CA GLY A 120 -3.45 -8.01 18.73
C GLY A 120 -2.31 -7.52 17.86
N VAL A 121 -1.74 -8.43 17.09
CA VAL A 121 -0.76 -8.10 16.05
C VAL A 121 -1.21 -8.69 14.74
N GLU A 122 -1.50 -7.81 13.77
CA GLU A 122 -1.74 -8.20 12.38
C GLU A 122 -0.45 -8.07 11.58
N LYS A 123 -0.08 -9.14 10.88
CA LYS A 123 1.00 -9.14 9.89
C LYS A 123 0.42 -9.49 8.54
N SER A 124 0.63 -8.62 7.57
CA SER A 124 0.18 -8.86 6.20
C SER A 124 1.36 -8.94 5.26
N ARG A 125 1.36 -9.96 4.39
CA ARG A 125 2.29 -10.10 3.27
C ARG A 125 1.52 -9.90 1.98
N ILE A 126 1.99 -8.99 1.17
CA ILE A 126 1.32 -8.58 -0.06
C ILE A 126 2.21 -8.93 -1.24
N PHE A 127 1.62 -9.52 -2.26
CA PHE A 127 2.20 -9.70 -3.57
C PHE A 127 1.19 -9.28 -4.62
N TYR A 128 1.60 -8.47 -5.60
CA TYR A 128 0.72 -8.11 -6.70
C TYR A 128 1.43 -8.14 -8.05
N VAL A 129 0.62 -8.29 -9.09
CA VAL A 129 1.02 -8.13 -10.47
C VAL A 129 -0.02 -7.30 -11.19
N ALA A 130 0.43 -6.28 -11.93
CA ALA A 130 -0.46 -5.38 -12.62
C ALA A 130 0.12 -4.97 -13.98
N PRO A 131 -0.56 -5.30 -15.10
CA PRO A 131 -0.37 -4.62 -16.37
C PRO A 131 -0.48 -3.11 -16.17
N SER A 132 0.42 -2.36 -16.81
CA SER A 132 0.50 -0.91 -16.63
C SER A 132 0.67 -0.20 -17.97
N PHE A 133 0.03 0.96 -18.06
CA PHE A 133 0.15 1.89 -19.17
C PHE A 133 0.69 3.21 -18.65
N ARG A 134 1.78 3.71 -19.27
CA ARG A 134 2.42 4.97 -18.93
C ARG A 134 2.33 5.95 -20.10
N CYS A 135 1.97 7.19 -19.79
CA CYS A 135 1.95 8.29 -20.71
C CYS A 135 2.90 9.39 -20.25
N SER A 136 3.99 9.60 -20.99
CA SER A 136 4.95 10.69 -20.74
C SER A 136 4.50 11.92 -21.53
N TRP A 137 4.20 13.01 -20.84
CA TRP A 137 3.56 14.19 -21.41
C TRP A 137 4.47 15.42 -21.43
N CYS A 138 5.65 15.36 -20.78
CA CYS A 138 6.61 16.43 -20.83
C CYS A 138 8.04 15.85 -20.84
N HIS A 139 8.86 16.32 -21.78
CA HIS A 139 10.26 15.94 -21.92
C HIS A 139 11.12 17.18 -21.94
N LEU A 140 11.82 17.41 -20.85
CA LEU A 140 12.85 18.42 -20.71
C LEU A 140 14.21 17.71 -20.68
N ASN A 141 15.24 18.28 -21.17
CA ASN A 141 16.56 17.69 -21.44
C ASN A 141 16.97 16.49 -20.53
N LYS A 142 16.82 16.61 -19.19
CA LYS A 142 17.15 15.59 -18.18
C LYS A 142 15.98 15.18 -17.31
N ILE A 143 14.80 15.70 -17.58
CA ILE A 143 13.60 15.50 -16.76
C ILE A 143 12.48 15.11 -17.70
N SER A 144 11.76 14.07 -17.34
CA SER A 144 10.52 13.68 -18.01
C SER A 144 9.39 13.56 -16.99
N LEU A 145 8.22 14.05 -17.37
CA LEU A 145 7.01 13.94 -16.56
C LEU A 145 6.07 12.95 -17.21
N TYR A 146 5.44 12.12 -16.39
CA TYR A 146 4.51 11.11 -16.87
C TYR A 146 3.37 10.85 -15.89
N SER A 147 2.34 10.19 -16.37
CA SER A 147 1.28 9.57 -15.58
C SER A 147 1.18 8.10 -15.93
N ARG A 148 0.70 7.28 -15.00
CA ARG A 148 0.61 5.84 -15.19
C ARG A 148 -0.68 5.30 -14.58
N ILE A 149 -1.25 4.30 -15.24
CA ILE A 149 -2.37 3.52 -14.73
C ILE A 149 -1.98 2.05 -14.78
N ALA A 150 -2.24 1.33 -13.70
CA ALA A 150 -2.06 -0.10 -13.63
C ALA A 150 -3.31 -0.76 -13.04
N LEU A 151 -3.67 -1.92 -13.57
CA LEU A 151 -4.81 -2.73 -13.11
C LEU A 151 -4.36 -4.17 -13.02
N GLY A 152 -4.64 -4.85 -11.91
CA GLY A 152 -4.12 -6.19 -11.73
C GLY A 152 -4.77 -6.99 -10.61
N ALA A 153 -4.03 -7.95 -10.10
CA ALA A 153 -4.44 -8.82 -9.01
C ALA A 153 -3.43 -8.75 -7.87
N MET A 154 -3.92 -8.78 -6.66
CA MET A 154 -3.16 -8.77 -5.43
C MET A 154 -3.51 -10.00 -4.60
N ARG A 155 -2.48 -10.70 -4.14
CA ARG A 155 -2.56 -11.75 -3.13
C ARG A 155 -2.13 -11.15 -1.80
N GLN A 156 -3.01 -11.20 -0.82
CA GLN A 156 -2.75 -10.77 0.55
C GLN A 156 -2.83 -11.98 1.47
N HIS A 157 -1.78 -12.21 2.25
CA HIS A 157 -1.72 -13.22 3.30
C HIS A 157 -1.68 -12.49 4.63
N MET A 158 -2.75 -12.61 5.41
CA MET A 158 -2.95 -11.94 6.69
C MET A 158 -2.87 -12.96 7.81
N ILE A 159 -2.04 -12.67 8.80
CA ILE A 159 -1.90 -13.43 10.03
C ILE A 159 -2.21 -12.46 11.17
N PHE A 160 -3.24 -12.77 11.92
CA PHE A 160 -3.61 -12.02 13.12
C PHE A 160 -3.50 -12.91 14.33
N ASN A 161 -2.73 -12.47 15.32
CA ASN A 161 -2.60 -13.13 16.60
C ASN A 161 -3.22 -12.23 17.67
N TYR A 162 -4.14 -12.80 18.40
CA TYR A 162 -4.81 -12.11 19.49
C TYR A 162 -4.49 -12.80 20.82
N GLY A 163 -4.22 -12.01 21.83
CA GLY A 163 -4.00 -12.46 23.19
C GLY A 163 -4.58 -11.50 24.22
N GLU A 164 -4.68 -11.96 25.41
CA GLU A 164 -5.12 -11.19 26.59
C GLU A 164 -4.09 -11.33 27.70
N VAL A 165 -3.82 -10.23 28.36
CA VAL A 165 -2.97 -10.19 29.56
C VAL A 165 -3.86 -9.90 30.75
N ILE A 166 -3.81 -10.74 31.76
CA ILE A 166 -4.53 -10.57 33.00
C ILE A 166 -3.50 -10.22 34.10
N LEU A 167 -3.67 -9.07 34.73
CA LEU A 167 -2.85 -8.57 35.79
C LEU A 167 -3.62 -8.63 37.13
N ASP A 168 -3.08 -9.30 38.14
CA ASP A 168 -3.58 -9.27 39.49
C ASP A 168 -2.88 -8.13 40.28
N LEU A 169 -3.62 -7.04 40.55
CA LEU A 169 -3.08 -5.90 41.32
C LEU A 169 -2.73 -6.25 42.75
N GLY A 170 -3.30 -7.33 43.29
CA GLY A 170 -2.93 -7.87 44.60
C GLY A 170 -1.60 -8.64 44.56
N LYS A 171 -1.15 -9.08 43.40
CA LYS A 171 0.07 -9.84 43.14
C LYS A 171 0.73 -9.41 41.83
N PRO A 172 1.29 -8.21 41.74
CA PRO A 172 1.77 -7.62 40.50
C PRO A 172 2.93 -8.39 39.84
N SER A 173 3.49 -9.39 40.47
CA SER A 173 4.47 -10.30 39.87
C SER A 173 3.84 -11.49 39.13
N GLN A 174 2.53 -11.66 39.19
CA GLN A 174 1.79 -12.72 38.50
C GLN A 174 0.91 -12.08 37.43
N TRP A 175 1.35 -12.22 36.19
CA TRP A 175 0.57 -11.86 34.99
C TRP A 175 0.48 -13.11 34.13
N GLU A 176 -0.70 -13.34 33.59
CA GLU A 176 -0.99 -14.46 32.69
C GLU A 176 -1.18 -13.91 31.29
N ASP A 177 -0.44 -14.45 30.33
CA ASP A 177 -0.56 -14.16 28.91
C ASP A 177 -1.32 -15.32 28.25
N ASN A 178 -2.55 -15.06 27.86
CA ASN A 178 -3.44 -16.06 27.29
C ASN A 178 -3.61 -15.79 25.79
N TYR A 179 -3.05 -16.67 24.96
CA TYR A 179 -3.31 -16.66 23.53
C TYR A 179 -4.72 -17.20 23.26
N LEU A 180 -5.51 -16.41 22.49
CA LEU A 180 -6.88 -16.77 22.12
C LEU A 180 -6.97 -17.17 20.64
N PRO A 181 -6.83 -18.47 20.32
CA PRO A 181 -6.82 -18.95 18.94
C PRO A 181 -8.16 -18.73 18.22
N GLU A 182 -9.25 -18.65 18.95
CA GLU A 182 -10.58 -18.40 18.38
C GLU A 182 -10.75 -17.00 17.76
N LEU A 183 -9.99 -16.02 18.24
CA LEU A 183 -9.94 -14.65 17.70
C LEU A 183 -8.78 -14.44 16.74
N SER A 184 -7.89 -15.43 16.64
CA SER A 184 -6.75 -15.40 15.74
C SER A 184 -7.12 -16.01 14.38
N TYR A 185 -6.47 -15.53 13.31
CA TYR A 185 -6.71 -16.08 11.98
C TYR A 185 -5.46 -16.08 11.11
N ASP A 186 -5.46 -16.99 10.16
CA ASP A 186 -4.52 -17.07 9.06
C ASP A 186 -5.32 -17.18 7.76
N LYS A 187 -5.32 -16.12 6.96
CA LYS A 187 -6.16 -16.02 5.77
C LYS A 187 -5.37 -15.54 4.56
N VAL A 188 -5.64 -16.18 3.43
CA VAL A 188 -5.14 -15.76 2.12
C VAL A 188 -6.32 -15.28 1.29
N LYS A 189 -6.22 -14.05 0.79
CA LYS A 189 -7.23 -13.46 -0.09
C LYS A 189 -6.59 -13.02 -1.40
N TRP A 190 -7.34 -13.19 -2.49
CA TRP A 190 -7.06 -12.59 -3.78
C TRP A 190 -8.07 -11.48 -4.04
N LYS A 191 -7.60 -10.33 -4.46
CA LYS A 191 -8.46 -9.19 -4.79
C LYS A 191 -7.95 -8.45 -6.02
N PRO A 192 -8.86 -7.85 -6.81
CA PRO A 192 -8.44 -6.94 -7.86
C PRO A 192 -7.69 -5.76 -7.22
N THR A 193 -6.71 -5.26 -7.93
CA THR A 193 -5.94 -4.09 -7.49
C THR A 193 -5.75 -3.11 -8.61
N TYR A 194 -5.48 -1.87 -8.26
CA TYR A 194 -5.18 -0.81 -9.19
C TYR A 194 -4.11 0.12 -8.63
N HIS A 195 -3.46 0.85 -9.53
CA HIS A 195 -2.59 1.96 -9.17
C HIS A 195 -2.72 3.07 -10.22
N VAL A 196 -2.77 4.30 -9.74
CA VAL A 196 -2.76 5.50 -10.57
C VAL A 196 -1.64 6.41 -10.08
N THR A 197 -0.62 6.59 -10.92
CA THR A 197 0.38 7.62 -10.73
C THR A 197 -0.14 8.90 -11.37
N PHE A 198 -0.43 9.90 -10.54
CA PHE A 198 -0.87 11.21 -11.03
C PHE A 198 0.26 11.95 -11.69
N VAL A 199 1.41 11.98 -11.02
CA VAL A 199 2.64 12.61 -11.52
C VAL A 199 3.82 11.73 -11.17
N GLY A 200 4.57 11.35 -12.20
CA GLY A 200 5.86 10.71 -12.10
C GLY A 200 6.93 11.61 -12.70
N PHE A 201 8.10 11.60 -12.09
CA PHE A 201 9.28 12.36 -12.51
C PHE A 201 10.40 11.35 -12.82
N ASP A 202 10.92 11.38 -14.03
CA ASP A 202 12.17 10.72 -14.39
C ASP A 202 13.29 11.75 -14.45
N PHE A 203 14.39 11.50 -13.74
CA PHE A 203 15.58 12.33 -13.71
C PHE A 203 16.78 11.54 -14.18
N GLY A 204 17.50 12.07 -15.15
CA GLY A 204 18.76 11.48 -15.58
C GLY A 204 18.95 11.53 -17.07
N THR A 205 19.96 10.77 -17.51
CA THR A 205 20.28 10.57 -18.91
C THR A 205 20.34 9.07 -19.14
N GLU A 206 19.66 8.60 -20.19
CA GLU A 206 19.73 7.19 -20.56
C GLU A 206 21.20 6.70 -20.56
N PRO A 207 21.47 5.47 -20.11
CA PRO A 207 20.49 4.42 -19.84
C PRO A 207 19.90 4.38 -18.42
N VAL A 208 20.37 5.18 -17.48
CA VAL A 208 19.95 5.14 -16.07
C VAL A 208 19.21 6.42 -15.69
N ASN A 209 17.99 6.25 -15.17
CA ASN A 209 17.19 7.33 -14.63
C ASN A 209 16.78 7.03 -13.19
N LEU A 210 16.84 8.05 -12.35
CA LEU A 210 16.15 8.05 -11.05
C LEU A 210 14.70 8.46 -11.30
N TYR A 211 13.74 7.81 -10.65
CA TYR A 211 12.36 8.25 -10.74
C TYR A 211 11.67 8.38 -9.38
N MET A 212 10.69 9.26 -9.34
CA MET A 212 9.80 9.46 -8.21
C MET A 212 8.35 9.49 -8.71
N GLU A 213 7.45 8.94 -7.93
CA GLU A 213 6.02 8.89 -8.26
C GLU A 213 5.17 9.34 -7.09
N LEU A 214 4.14 10.11 -7.41
CA LEU A 214 3.03 10.42 -6.52
C LEU A 214 1.77 9.82 -7.12
N GLY A 215 1.14 8.95 -6.36
CA GLY A 215 0.01 8.17 -6.85
C GLY A 215 -0.93 7.71 -5.75
N TYR A 216 -1.77 6.75 -6.12
CA TYR A 216 -2.69 6.09 -5.21
C TYR A 216 -2.99 4.68 -5.71
N GLY A 217 -2.97 3.72 -4.80
CA GLY A 217 -3.30 2.33 -5.10
C GLY A 217 -2.30 1.33 -4.53
N CYS A 218 -2.05 0.24 -5.25
CA CYS A 218 -1.22 -0.86 -4.75
C CYS A 218 0.27 -0.54 -4.56
N GLN A 219 0.78 0.54 -5.15
CA GLN A 219 2.16 1.03 -4.97
C GLN A 219 2.27 2.14 -3.92
N ASP A 220 1.20 2.39 -3.16
CA ASP A 220 1.12 3.46 -2.18
C ASP A 220 1.05 4.89 -2.76
N VAL A 221 1.32 5.87 -1.88
CA VAL A 221 1.20 7.29 -2.20
C VAL A 221 2.50 7.82 -2.81
N PHE A 222 3.64 7.31 -2.36
CA PHE A 222 4.95 7.78 -2.78
C PHE A 222 5.88 6.63 -3.08
N ALA A 223 6.54 6.67 -4.24
CA ALA A 223 7.56 5.71 -4.62
C ALA A 223 8.80 6.42 -5.16
N VAL A 224 9.98 5.84 -4.86
CA VAL A 224 11.28 6.27 -5.40
C VAL A 224 12.00 5.05 -5.95
N GLY A 225 12.58 5.19 -7.13
CA GLY A 225 13.24 4.08 -7.78
C GLY A 225 14.27 4.45 -8.82
N ILE A 226 14.85 3.42 -9.41
CA ILE A 226 15.82 3.52 -10.50
C ILE A 226 15.26 2.76 -11.70
N ARG A 227 15.41 3.34 -12.89
CA ARG A 227 14.99 2.75 -14.15
C ARG A 227 16.18 2.66 -15.09
N TYR A 228 16.33 1.52 -15.74
CA TYR A 228 17.36 1.23 -16.73
C TYR A 228 16.71 0.99 -18.09
N ALA A 229 17.13 1.73 -19.10
CA ALA A 229 16.63 1.65 -20.48
C ALA A 229 17.63 0.97 -21.41
N LEU A 230 17.15 -0.02 -22.21
CA LEU A 230 17.88 -0.82 -23.17
C LEU A 230 17.43 -0.57 -24.60
#